data_7923dad94635c34030e30b316a860482
#
_entry.id   7923dad94635c34030e30b316a860482
#
_cell.length_a   1.000
_cell.length_b   1.000
_cell.length_c   1.000
_cell.angle_alpha   90.00
_cell.angle_beta   90.00
_cell.angle_gamma   90.00
#
_symmetry.space_group_name_H-M   'P 1'
#
loop_
_entity.id
_entity.type
_entity.pdbx_description
1 polymer ?
#
loop_
_entity_poly.entity_id
_entity_poly.type
_entity_poly.pdbx_seq_one_letter_code
_entity_poly.pdbx_strand_id
1 'polypeptide(L)'
;YYDIDGKQCLRNDGFAKITIKYDDRGNQIEEAYYDIDGKLCLINDGYAKYTAVYDDRGNLIEQAYYDIDKKLCLSKQGIAIWTAEYDERGNRIEAIFYGIDGKPCLRNDGIAKITIKYDDRGNITEQIFYGIDGKPCLHKNGIAKWAAVYDDRGNKIEEAYYDIDGKLCLIND
;
A
#
# COMPACT_ATOMS: atom_id res chain seq x y z
N TYR A 1 -2.39 10.45 -24.02
CA TYR A 1 -1.82 9.50 -24.98
C TYR A 1 -2.48 9.70 -26.34
N TYR A 2 -1.75 9.40 -27.41
CA TYR A 2 -2.20 9.59 -28.79
C TYR A 2 -1.90 8.32 -29.58
N ASP A 3 -2.80 7.96 -30.50
CA ASP A 3 -2.60 6.87 -31.44
C ASP A 3 -1.67 7.29 -32.62
N ILE A 4 -1.46 6.38 -33.57
CA ILE A 4 -0.59 6.62 -34.72
C ILE A 4 -1.09 7.75 -35.63
N ASP A 5 -2.40 8.06 -35.59
CA ASP A 5 -3.03 9.14 -36.36
C ASP A 5 -3.07 10.46 -35.58
N GLY A 6 -2.47 10.52 -34.40
CA GLY A 6 -2.42 11.69 -33.53
C GLY A 6 -3.74 11.98 -32.81
N LYS A 7 -4.67 11.01 -32.73
CA LYS A 7 -5.90 11.12 -31.94
C LYS A 7 -5.65 10.67 -30.52
N GLN A 8 -6.27 11.37 -29.56
CA GLN A 8 -6.19 10.98 -28.16
C GLN A 8 -6.83 9.60 -27.95
N CYS A 9 -6.14 8.71 -27.28
CA CYS A 9 -6.57 7.34 -27.02
C CYS A 9 -6.41 6.97 -25.54
N LEU A 10 -7.15 5.93 -25.12
CA LEU A 10 -7.02 5.36 -23.78
C LEU A 10 -5.80 4.43 -23.73
N ARG A 11 -5.12 4.42 -22.59
CA ARG A 11 -4.20 3.34 -22.26
C ARG A 11 -4.97 2.09 -21.85
N ASN A 12 -4.26 0.95 -21.80
CA ASN A 12 -4.80 -0.31 -21.29
C ASN A 12 -5.32 -0.18 -19.84
N ASP A 13 -4.83 0.83 -19.07
CA ASP A 13 -5.25 1.13 -17.70
C ASP A 13 -6.56 1.95 -17.64
N GLY A 14 -7.17 2.30 -18.79
CA GLY A 14 -8.49 2.94 -18.86
C GLY A 14 -8.49 4.47 -18.88
N PHE A 15 -7.36 5.16 -19.04
CA PHE A 15 -7.29 6.63 -19.08
C PHE A 15 -6.52 7.15 -20.30
N ALA A 16 -6.79 8.41 -20.69
CA ALA A 16 -6.12 9.10 -21.79
C ALA A 16 -5.14 10.18 -21.33
N LYS A 17 -5.38 10.77 -20.16
CA LYS A 17 -4.56 11.85 -19.59
C LYS A 17 -4.38 11.62 -18.10
N ILE A 18 -3.22 12.02 -17.60
CA ILE A 18 -2.88 12.06 -16.16
C ILE A 18 -2.46 13.48 -15.79
N THR A 19 -2.79 13.91 -14.59
CA THR A 19 -2.24 15.12 -13.96
C THR A 19 -1.59 14.75 -12.66
N ILE A 20 -0.45 15.37 -12.37
CA ILE A 20 0.34 15.12 -11.17
C ILE A 20 0.60 16.47 -10.50
N LYS A 21 0.50 16.51 -9.18
CA LYS A 21 0.93 17.65 -8.36
C LYS A 21 2.05 17.24 -7.43
N TYR A 22 2.94 18.16 -7.22
CA TYR A 22 4.08 18.00 -6.33
C TYR A 22 4.03 19.08 -5.24
N ASP A 23 4.59 18.77 -4.09
CA ASP A 23 4.89 19.76 -3.05
C ASP A 23 6.20 20.51 -3.39
N ASP A 24 6.58 21.47 -2.54
CA ASP A 24 7.79 22.28 -2.73
C ASP A 24 9.10 21.48 -2.60
N ARG A 25 9.03 20.25 -2.08
CA ARG A 25 10.15 19.30 -1.95
C ARG A 25 10.26 18.33 -3.12
N GLY A 26 9.27 18.34 -4.03
CA GLY A 26 9.20 17.44 -5.19
C GLY A 26 8.51 16.11 -4.90
N ASN A 27 7.84 15.93 -3.77
CA ASN A 27 7.04 14.75 -3.49
C ASN A 27 5.71 14.83 -4.25
N GLN A 28 5.28 13.71 -4.82
CA GLN A 28 4.02 13.62 -5.57
C GLN A 28 2.83 13.53 -4.61
N ILE A 29 2.12 14.64 -4.42
CA ILE A 29 1.02 14.76 -3.44
C ILE A 29 -0.37 14.47 -4.03
N GLU A 30 -0.53 14.45 -5.35
CA GLU A 30 -1.79 14.13 -6.02
C GLU A 30 -1.51 13.56 -7.40
N GLU A 31 -2.30 12.57 -7.81
CA GLU A 31 -2.38 12.08 -9.18
C GLU A 31 -3.84 11.85 -9.56
N ALA A 32 -4.25 12.30 -10.76
CA ALA A 32 -5.62 12.19 -11.23
C ALA A 32 -5.67 11.76 -12.70
N TYR A 33 -6.65 10.92 -13.03
CA TYR A 33 -6.80 10.24 -14.30
C TYR A 33 -8.05 10.72 -15.05
N TYR A 34 -7.91 10.94 -16.35
CA TYR A 34 -8.95 11.52 -17.18
C TYR A 34 -9.15 10.69 -18.45
N ASP A 35 -10.40 10.61 -18.88
CA ASP A 35 -10.79 10.04 -20.17
C ASP A 35 -10.43 10.96 -21.35
N ILE A 36 -10.86 10.56 -22.55
CA ILE A 36 -10.64 11.33 -23.80
C ILE A 36 -11.39 12.65 -23.83
N ASP A 37 -12.49 12.77 -23.06
CA ASP A 37 -13.30 13.99 -22.95
C ASP A 37 -12.77 14.94 -21.87
N GLY A 38 -11.69 14.57 -21.17
CA GLY A 38 -11.09 15.35 -20.09
C GLY A 38 -11.86 15.28 -18.77
N LYS A 39 -12.74 14.30 -18.59
CA LYS A 39 -13.43 14.03 -17.33
C LYS A 39 -12.66 13.02 -16.49
N LEU A 40 -12.74 13.16 -15.15
CA LEU A 40 -12.21 12.14 -14.26
C LEU A 40 -12.78 10.76 -14.58
N CYS A 41 -11.91 9.76 -14.66
CA CYS A 41 -12.29 8.38 -14.93
C CYS A 41 -11.60 7.41 -13.97
N LEU A 42 -12.27 6.29 -13.69
CA LEU A 42 -11.68 5.21 -12.88
C LEU A 42 -10.62 4.48 -13.70
N ILE A 43 -9.49 4.21 -13.08
CA ILE A 43 -8.51 3.25 -13.59
C ILE A 43 -8.83 1.83 -13.14
N ASN A 44 -8.09 0.84 -13.66
CA ASN A 44 -8.28 -0.58 -13.31
C ASN A 44 -8.14 -0.87 -11.81
N ASP A 45 -7.45 -0.01 -11.05
CA ASP A 45 -7.31 -0.13 -9.60
C ASP A 45 -8.50 0.42 -8.81
N GLY A 46 -9.57 0.90 -9.49
CA GLY A 46 -10.86 1.23 -8.88
C GLY A 46 -10.99 2.66 -8.35
N TYR A 47 -10.04 3.56 -8.64
CA TYR A 47 -10.10 4.97 -8.26
C TYR A 47 -9.81 5.90 -9.45
N ALA A 48 -10.21 7.17 -9.35
CA ALA A 48 -9.96 8.19 -10.36
C ALA A 48 -8.85 9.17 -9.97
N LYS A 49 -8.55 9.24 -8.68
CA LYS A 49 -7.53 10.13 -8.12
C LYS A 49 -7.00 9.54 -6.81
N TYR A 50 -5.74 9.79 -6.50
CA TYR A 50 -5.25 9.66 -5.14
C TYR A 50 -4.58 10.95 -4.65
N THR A 51 -4.50 11.07 -3.32
CA THR A 51 -3.67 12.07 -2.63
C THR A 51 -2.65 11.37 -1.75
N ALA A 52 -1.52 12.01 -1.52
CA ALA A 52 -0.43 11.51 -0.70
C ALA A 52 0.09 12.58 0.25
N VAL A 53 0.44 12.18 1.48
CA VAL A 53 1.05 13.03 2.49
C VAL A 53 2.40 12.45 2.86
N TYR A 54 3.39 13.31 3.00
CA TYR A 54 4.76 12.93 3.35
C TYR A 54 5.18 13.61 4.65
N ASP A 55 6.04 12.95 5.40
CA ASP A 55 6.70 13.55 6.56
C ASP A 55 7.84 14.51 6.13
N ASP A 56 8.49 15.11 7.12
CA ASP A 56 9.59 16.03 6.88
C ASP A 56 10.83 15.40 6.24
N ARG A 57 10.95 14.08 6.27
CA ARG A 57 12.04 13.29 5.69
C ARG A 57 11.72 12.80 4.27
N GLY A 58 10.47 13.02 3.78
CA GLY A 58 10.00 12.56 2.48
C GLY A 58 9.45 11.13 2.49
N ASN A 59 9.15 10.56 3.66
CA ASN A 59 8.48 9.27 3.76
C ASN A 59 6.98 9.44 3.53
N LEU A 60 6.38 8.56 2.74
CA LEU A 60 4.94 8.56 2.46
C LEU A 60 4.16 8.03 3.68
N ILE A 61 3.52 8.92 4.44
CA ILE A 61 2.82 8.59 5.68
C ILE A 61 1.32 8.36 5.52
N GLU A 62 0.71 8.85 4.42
CA GLU A 62 -0.71 8.61 4.11
C GLU A 62 -0.94 8.64 2.61
N GLN A 63 -1.85 7.78 2.13
CA GLN A 63 -2.40 7.85 0.78
C GLN A 63 -3.90 7.55 0.83
N ALA A 64 -4.70 8.36 0.10
CA ALA A 64 -6.15 8.26 0.04
C ALA A 64 -6.65 8.21 -1.41
N TYR A 65 -7.67 7.37 -1.68
CA TYR A 65 -8.22 7.10 -3.00
C TYR A 65 -9.61 7.71 -3.16
N TYR A 66 -9.88 8.26 -4.33
CA TYR A 66 -11.10 8.99 -4.63
C TYR A 66 -11.72 8.54 -5.96
N ASP A 67 -13.05 8.52 -6.00
CA ASP A 67 -13.84 8.26 -7.21
C ASP A 67 -13.93 9.47 -8.14
N ILE A 68 -14.75 9.35 -9.19
CA ILE A 68 -15.00 10.42 -10.17
C ILE A 68 -15.73 11.62 -9.56
N ASP A 69 -16.48 11.43 -8.47
CA ASP A 69 -17.18 12.48 -7.72
C ASP A 69 -16.29 13.12 -6.65
N LYS A 70 -15.01 12.73 -6.58
CA LYS A 70 -14.03 13.18 -5.58
C LYS A 70 -14.39 12.77 -4.15
N LYS A 71 -15.15 11.69 -3.98
CA LYS A 71 -15.44 11.07 -2.69
C LYS A 71 -14.46 9.94 -2.44
N LEU A 72 -14.14 9.68 -1.16
CA LEU A 72 -13.36 8.49 -0.79
C LEU A 72 -14.00 7.23 -1.37
N CYS A 73 -13.18 6.39 -1.98
CA CYS A 73 -13.61 5.12 -2.54
C CYS A 73 -12.62 4.01 -2.22
N LEU A 74 -13.08 2.77 -2.34
CA LEU A 74 -12.19 1.61 -2.19
C LEU A 74 -11.39 1.40 -3.47
N SER A 75 -10.07 1.25 -3.31
CA SER A 75 -9.20 0.74 -4.35
C SER A 75 -9.46 -0.76 -4.57
N LYS A 76 -8.87 -1.35 -5.61
CA LYS A 76 -8.89 -2.80 -5.88
C LYS A 76 -8.37 -3.63 -4.70
N GLN A 77 -7.60 -3.05 -3.80
CA GLN A 77 -7.13 -3.73 -2.58
C GLN A 77 -8.17 -3.75 -1.45
N GLY A 78 -9.34 -3.10 -1.62
CA GLY A 78 -10.41 -3.04 -0.62
C GLY A 78 -10.21 -1.97 0.46
N ILE A 79 -9.35 -0.97 0.23
CA ILE A 79 -9.04 0.12 1.16
C ILE A 79 -9.27 1.48 0.50
N ALA A 80 -9.68 2.47 1.29
CA ALA A 80 -9.85 3.85 0.86
C ALA A 80 -8.65 4.73 1.26
N ILE A 81 -8.04 4.44 2.41
CA ILE A 81 -6.87 5.14 2.95
C ILE A 81 -5.90 4.10 3.50
N TRP A 82 -4.62 4.38 3.43
CA TRP A 82 -3.63 3.72 4.25
C TRP A 82 -2.67 4.73 4.85
N THR A 83 -2.16 4.40 6.04
CA THR A 83 -1.14 5.19 6.74
C THR A 83 0.08 4.34 7.03
N ALA A 84 1.22 5.00 7.21
CA ALA A 84 2.46 4.33 7.58
C ALA A 84 3.24 5.13 8.62
N GLU A 85 3.98 4.41 9.48
CA GLU A 85 4.99 4.95 10.37
C GLU A 85 6.37 4.44 9.98
N TYR A 86 7.39 5.26 10.24
CA TYR A 86 8.77 4.99 9.88
C TYR A 86 9.68 5.19 11.09
N ASP A 87 10.76 4.40 11.15
CA ASP A 87 11.82 4.61 12.12
C ASP A 87 12.72 5.82 11.74
N GLU A 88 13.73 6.09 12.57
CA GLU A 88 14.66 7.19 12.34
C GLU A 88 15.52 7.00 11.07
N ARG A 89 15.65 5.79 10.55
CA ARG A 89 16.40 5.45 9.34
C ARG A 89 15.54 5.50 8.07
N GLY A 90 14.21 5.76 8.20
CA GLY A 90 13.26 5.76 7.08
C GLY A 90 12.73 4.36 6.71
N ASN A 91 12.90 3.36 7.55
CA ASN A 91 12.29 2.05 7.35
C ASN A 91 10.84 2.08 7.83
N ARG A 92 9.90 1.59 7.04
CA ARG A 92 8.49 1.53 7.42
C ARG A 92 8.26 0.47 8.48
N ILE A 93 7.90 0.88 9.71
CA ILE A 93 7.69 -0.02 10.85
C ILE A 93 6.23 -0.41 11.05
N GLU A 94 5.27 0.38 10.53
CA GLU A 94 3.84 0.09 10.62
C GLU A 94 3.12 0.54 9.35
N ALA A 95 2.04 -0.16 8.99
CA ALA A 95 1.04 0.29 8.02
C ALA A 95 -0.35 -0.11 8.50
N ILE A 96 -1.33 0.80 8.40
CA ILE A 96 -2.73 0.59 8.78
C ILE A 96 -3.63 0.91 7.60
N PHE A 97 -4.70 0.13 7.40
CA PHE A 97 -5.62 0.24 6.29
C PHE A 97 -7.01 0.66 6.77
N TYR A 98 -7.66 1.57 6.04
CA TYR A 98 -8.93 2.17 6.43
C TYR A 98 -9.96 2.09 5.29
N GLY A 99 -11.22 1.95 5.69
CA GLY A 99 -12.38 2.05 4.82
C GLY A 99 -12.78 3.49 4.49
N ILE A 100 -13.87 3.62 3.74
CA ILE A 100 -14.44 4.94 3.35
C ILE A 100 -15.01 5.72 4.56
N ASP A 101 -15.29 5.04 5.65
CA ASP A 101 -15.77 5.66 6.91
C ASP A 101 -14.62 6.14 7.83
N GLY A 102 -13.37 6.01 7.37
CA GLY A 102 -12.18 6.37 8.13
C GLY A 102 -11.84 5.44 9.29
N LYS A 103 -12.50 4.27 9.37
CA LYS A 103 -12.19 3.26 10.39
C LYS A 103 -11.28 2.19 9.83
N PRO A 104 -10.45 1.54 10.68
CA PRO A 104 -9.65 0.39 10.25
C PRO A 104 -10.52 -0.67 9.56
N CYS A 105 -10.05 -1.17 8.43
CA CYS A 105 -10.73 -2.19 7.65
C CYS A 105 -9.77 -3.30 7.20
N LEU A 106 -10.33 -4.43 6.82
CA LEU A 106 -9.55 -5.50 6.21
C LEU A 106 -9.28 -5.18 4.73
N ARG A 107 -8.04 -5.26 4.34
CA ARG A 107 -7.61 -5.36 2.94
C ARG A 107 -8.04 -6.73 2.38
N ASN A 108 -8.05 -6.89 1.06
CA ASN A 108 -8.51 -8.15 0.41
C ASN A 108 -7.69 -9.40 0.78
N ASP A 109 -6.52 -9.24 1.37
CA ASP A 109 -5.71 -10.33 1.92
C ASP A 109 -6.01 -10.67 3.38
N GLY A 110 -7.03 -10.02 3.99
CA GLY A 110 -7.52 -10.33 5.32
C GLY A 110 -6.83 -9.56 6.46
N ILE A 111 -5.98 -8.57 6.17
CA ILE A 111 -5.24 -7.82 7.18
C ILE A 111 -5.68 -6.36 7.25
N ALA A 112 -5.71 -5.80 8.49
CA ALA A 112 -6.00 -4.39 8.75
C ALA A 112 -4.75 -3.58 9.10
N LYS A 113 -3.70 -4.25 9.61
CA LYS A 113 -2.45 -3.62 10.02
C LYS A 113 -1.28 -4.56 9.84
N ILE A 114 -0.11 -4.01 9.53
CA ILE A 114 1.17 -4.72 9.45
C ILE A 114 2.16 -4.00 10.35
N THR A 115 2.97 -4.76 11.11
CA THR A 115 4.18 -4.24 11.76
C THR A 115 5.40 -4.94 11.20
N ILE A 116 6.52 -4.21 11.11
CA ILE A 116 7.77 -4.68 10.51
C ILE A 116 8.92 -4.34 11.45
N LYS A 117 9.84 -5.29 11.66
CA LYS A 117 11.10 -5.05 12.36
C LYS A 117 12.28 -5.24 11.44
N TYR A 118 13.33 -4.51 11.71
CA TYR A 118 14.55 -4.52 10.94
C TYR A 118 15.76 -4.78 11.86
N ASP A 119 16.81 -5.33 11.29
CA ASP A 119 18.13 -5.34 11.93
C ASP A 119 18.86 -3.99 11.73
N ASP A 120 20.04 -3.86 12.29
CA ASP A 120 20.86 -2.64 12.18
C ASP A 120 21.32 -2.31 10.76
N ARG A 121 21.21 -3.24 9.83
CA ARG A 121 21.57 -3.09 8.41
C ARG A 121 20.36 -2.76 7.51
N GLY A 122 19.13 -2.76 8.08
CA GLY A 122 17.89 -2.50 7.35
C GLY A 122 17.27 -3.74 6.70
N ASN A 123 17.71 -4.95 7.05
CA ASN A 123 17.05 -6.17 6.60
C ASN A 123 15.80 -6.42 7.44
N ILE A 124 14.69 -6.84 6.82
CA ILE A 124 13.47 -7.18 7.55
C ILE A 124 13.66 -8.48 8.31
N THR A 125 13.60 -8.43 9.64
CA THR A 125 13.74 -9.60 10.52
C THR A 125 12.41 -10.18 10.98
N GLU A 126 11.32 -9.36 11.00
CA GLU A 126 10.00 -9.80 11.42
C GLU A 126 8.92 -9.00 10.71
N GLN A 127 7.83 -9.65 10.35
CA GLN A 127 6.60 -9.03 9.90
C GLN A 127 5.41 -9.73 10.55
N ILE A 128 4.49 -8.97 11.16
CA ILE A 128 3.30 -9.49 11.83
C ILE A 128 2.05 -8.84 11.19
N PHE A 129 1.02 -9.66 10.98
CA PHE A 129 -0.26 -9.26 10.41
C PHE A 129 -1.32 -9.18 11.50
N TYR A 130 -2.17 -8.16 11.46
CA TYR A 130 -3.19 -7.90 12.46
C TYR A 130 -4.56 -7.68 11.84
N GLY A 131 -5.58 -8.15 12.54
CA GLY A 131 -6.99 -7.89 12.25
C GLY A 131 -7.45 -6.52 12.73
N ILE A 132 -8.74 -6.22 12.52
CA ILE A 132 -9.38 -4.96 12.95
C ILE A 132 -9.35 -4.81 14.48
N ASP A 133 -9.39 -5.93 15.21
CA ASP A 133 -9.37 -5.96 16.69
C ASP A 133 -7.98 -5.72 17.28
N GLY A 134 -6.98 -5.47 16.43
CA GLY A 134 -5.59 -5.25 16.82
C GLY A 134 -4.84 -6.51 17.28
N LYS A 135 -5.44 -7.68 17.11
CA LYS A 135 -4.79 -8.98 17.41
C LYS A 135 -4.15 -9.57 16.17
N PRO A 136 -3.10 -10.39 16.31
CA PRO A 136 -2.54 -11.14 15.19
C PRO A 136 -3.64 -11.91 14.45
N CYS A 137 -3.59 -11.89 13.12
CA CYS A 137 -4.53 -12.59 12.27
C CYS A 137 -3.81 -13.29 11.11
N LEU A 138 -4.48 -14.23 10.46
CA LEU A 138 -3.94 -14.92 9.31
C LEU A 138 -4.08 -14.07 8.05
N HIS A 139 -2.95 -13.84 7.37
CA HIS A 139 -2.93 -13.42 5.98
C HIS A 139 -3.52 -14.54 5.10
N LYS A 140 -4.00 -14.22 3.90
CA LYS A 140 -4.58 -15.19 2.95
C LYS A 140 -3.73 -16.43 2.71
N ASN A 141 -2.42 -16.36 2.90
CA ASN A 141 -1.49 -17.50 2.76
C ASN A 141 -1.41 -18.37 4.02
N GLY A 142 -2.26 -18.12 5.05
CA GLY A 142 -2.34 -18.94 6.26
C GLY A 142 -1.28 -18.61 7.33
N ILE A 143 -0.54 -17.51 7.20
CA ILE A 143 0.49 -17.08 8.16
C ILE A 143 0.05 -15.83 8.92
N ALA A 144 0.37 -15.76 10.21
CA ALA A 144 0.18 -14.56 11.03
C ALA A 144 1.48 -13.78 11.23
N LYS A 145 2.62 -14.46 11.13
CA LYS A 145 3.94 -13.86 11.25
C LYS A 145 4.94 -14.52 10.32
N TRP A 146 5.81 -13.69 9.78
CA TRP A 146 7.02 -14.08 9.07
C TRP A 146 8.25 -13.59 9.84
N ALA A 147 9.34 -14.39 9.87
CA ALA A 147 10.61 -14.00 10.45
C ALA A 147 11.78 -14.48 9.59
N ALA A 148 12.89 -13.74 9.62
CA ALA A 148 14.11 -14.11 8.91
C ALA A 148 15.36 -13.77 9.71
N VAL A 149 16.43 -14.52 9.47
CA VAL A 149 17.78 -14.29 10.02
C VAL A 149 18.74 -14.07 8.86
N TYR A 150 19.66 -13.15 9.04
CA TYR A 150 20.66 -12.79 8.03
C TYR A 150 22.07 -12.97 8.58
N ASP A 151 22.99 -13.36 7.69
CA ASP A 151 24.41 -13.41 8.02
C ASP A 151 25.05 -12.00 8.00
N ASP A 152 26.33 -11.94 8.35
CA ASP A 152 27.10 -10.69 8.37
C ASP A 152 27.24 -10.01 6.99
N ARG A 153 26.96 -10.70 5.91
CA ARG A 153 27.00 -10.18 4.55
C ARG A 153 25.61 -9.71 4.05
N GLY A 154 24.56 -9.89 4.88
CA GLY A 154 23.18 -9.58 4.52
C GLY A 154 22.48 -10.68 3.70
N ASN A 155 23.03 -11.89 3.61
CA ASN A 155 22.35 -13.02 3.02
C ASN A 155 21.34 -13.60 4.01
N LYS A 156 20.09 -13.83 3.56
CA LYS A 156 19.08 -14.52 4.37
C LYS A 156 19.49 -16.00 4.54
N ILE A 157 19.75 -16.40 5.80
CA ILE A 157 20.19 -17.76 6.16
C ILE A 157 19.09 -18.60 6.82
N GLU A 158 18.02 -17.95 7.31
CA GLU A 158 16.86 -18.63 7.87
C GLU A 158 15.59 -17.83 7.54
N GLU A 159 14.49 -18.55 7.33
CA GLU A 159 13.16 -18.00 7.14
C GLU A 159 12.13 -18.89 7.81
N ALA A 160 11.22 -18.29 8.56
CA ALA A 160 10.23 -19.01 9.33
C ALA A 160 8.85 -18.34 9.23
N TYR A 161 7.81 -19.16 9.20
CA TYR A 161 6.42 -18.78 9.10
C TYR A 161 5.66 -19.31 10.30
N TYR A 162 4.78 -18.49 10.87
CA TYR A 162 4.07 -18.82 12.10
C TYR A 162 2.58 -18.59 11.92
N ASP A 163 1.81 -19.48 12.54
CA ASP A 163 0.36 -19.33 12.68
C ASP A 163 -0.02 -18.29 13.76
N ILE A 164 -1.31 -18.17 14.03
CA ILE A 164 -1.86 -17.23 15.01
C ILE A 164 -1.44 -17.55 16.45
N ASP A 165 -1.13 -18.82 16.76
CA ASP A 165 -0.67 -19.29 18.07
C ASP A 165 0.85 -19.17 18.23
N GLY A 166 1.55 -18.67 17.21
CA GLY A 166 3.01 -18.54 17.19
C GLY A 166 3.75 -19.86 16.94
N LYS A 167 3.08 -20.87 16.41
CA LYS A 167 3.68 -22.15 16.02
C LYS A 167 4.14 -22.08 14.57
N LEU A 168 5.24 -22.77 14.26
CA LEU A 168 5.72 -22.91 12.88
C LEU A 168 4.61 -23.55 12.01
N CYS A 169 4.38 -22.98 10.86
CA CYS A 169 3.40 -23.46 9.88
C CYS A 169 3.96 -23.46 8.46
N LEU A 170 3.27 -24.16 7.57
CA LEU A 170 3.54 -24.13 6.12
C LEU A 170 2.80 -22.96 5.49
N ILE A 171 3.39 -22.41 4.40
CA ILE A 171 2.69 -21.46 3.55
C ILE A 171 1.73 -22.22 2.65
N ASN A 172 0.50 -21.75 2.53
CA ASN A 172 -0.43 -22.22 1.52
C ASN A 172 -0.18 -21.40 0.23
N ASP A 173 0.23 -22.07 -0.83
CA ASP A 173 0.40 -21.53 -2.18
C ASP A 173 -0.94 -21.18 -2.84
#